data_977762ad6f98083551b38be79cf1b5ac
#
_entry.id   977762ad6f98083551b38be79cf1b5ac
#
_cell.length_a   1.000
_cell.length_b   1.000
_cell.length_c   1.000
_cell.angle_alpha   90.00
_cell.angle_beta   90.00
_cell.angle_gamma   90.00
#
_symmetry.space_group_name_H-M   'P 1'
#
loop_
_entity.id
_entity.type
_entity.pdbx_description
1 polymer ?
#
loop_
_entity_poly.entity_id
_entity_poly.type
_entity_poly.pdbx_seq_one_letter_code
_entity_poly.pdbx_strand_id
1 'polypeptide(L)'
;MEKSNKKFISFILTTAVIFVISLICSLAGLNGITATKGFGAFVAFIFAFMPILLVMIGMMGFGLPGIKVAPFAFVLAVLESISFFANPERTGGETASLLWSNTWSGIISAIYIVGLILFSFLILNMMQYTGAMDIVKAAISRISGDRRVQIIIIGLFVPIFLEGAAGAGTPAAIAAPFMVGLGFNPIMAATIALMSDGVCTSFGGSGLTTLGGGAATVSAGISTIELNFSMAGWFHMFGILVMPFLILITAFGKNAFKGKGIVAYCLWCGVFGGLFMLIFSNFVGGFITNMGTGILGIVMAILGLKVIKIETPEELFFQIPKGTEKPKYSFIRALSPYVFILIIFPVVLTGSKYIYVGEGESRMALWNAIVAKVTYNGWIDILLFIISLLSIITLRMKMSEYGHCFLTALKKVVAVFIIMASLLAVANIMKITYQTGTANGDMSMIKLMAVDMAAVAGGFYPGISVLIGVLGSFITGTNLGANLLFAEMHMNAAKILGINQITTFAANNAGGSLGNMICPNNVTAACATVDITGQEGAVMKSVAKMFLVCCVLYIVLALLYTYVVFPNLTVDSANLFSAIG
;
A
#
# COMPACT_ATOMS: atom_id res chain seq x y z
N MET A 1 -26.87 17.44 -2.92
CA MET A 1 -27.37 16.38 -2.03
C MET A 1 -28.33 15.42 -2.75
N GLU A 2 -29.34 15.87 -3.44
CA GLU A 2 -30.37 15.01 -4.11
C GLU A 2 -29.76 14.03 -5.13
N LYS A 3 -28.86 14.46 -5.99
CA LYS A 3 -28.17 13.63 -7.00
C LYS A 3 -27.28 12.55 -6.37
N SER A 4 -26.66 12.81 -5.22
CA SER A 4 -25.85 11.84 -4.46
C SER A 4 -26.75 10.79 -3.79
N ASN A 5 -27.91 11.19 -3.27
CA ASN A 5 -28.85 10.26 -2.66
C ASN A 5 -29.48 9.33 -3.70
N LYS A 6 -29.84 9.82 -4.90
CA LYS A 6 -30.33 9.00 -6.00
C LYS A 6 -29.31 7.93 -6.41
N LYS A 7 -28.04 8.28 -6.55
CA LYS A 7 -26.98 7.31 -6.86
C LYS A 7 -26.81 6.26 -5.77
N PHE A 8 -26.88 6.65 -4.50
CA PHE A 8 -26.80 5.71 -3.39
C PHE A 8 -28.00 4.75 -3.32
N ILE A 9 -29.20 5.25 -3.52
CA ILE A 9 -30.41 4.40 -3.61
C ILE A 9 -30.28 3.41 -4.78
N SER A 10 -29.85 3.89 -5.96
CA SER A 10 -29.61 3.00 -7.11
C SER A 10 -28.57 1.93 -6.81
N PHE A 11 -27.50 2.25 -6.08
CA PHE A 11 -26.50 1.29 -5.65
C PHE A 11 -27.08 0.23 -4.69
N ILE A 12 -27.91 0.63 -3.72
CA ILE A 12 -28.60 -0.29 -2.81
C ILE A 12 -29.52 -1.25 -3.60
N LEU A 13 -30.28 -0.72 -4.55
CA LEU A 13 -31.13 -1.54 -5.42
C LEU A 13 -30.31 -2.52 -6.26
N THR A 14 -29.17 -2.07 -6.82
CA THR A 14 -28.24 -2.95 -7.55
C THR A 14 -27.74 -4.09 -6.66
N THR A 15 -27.35 -3.79 -5.42
CA THR A 15 -26.90 -4.80 -4.44
C THR A 15 -28.01 -5.81 -4.15
N ALA A 16 -29.24 -5.34 -3.95
CA ALA A 16 -30.38 -6.21 -3.70
C ALA A 16 -30.70 -7.10 -4.91
N VAL A 17 -30.64 -6.55 -6.13
CA VAL A 17 -30.84 -7.33 -7.38
C VAL A 17 -29.77 -8.40 -7.54
N ILE A 18 -28.49 -8.07 -7.29
CA ILE A 18 -27.38 -9.04 -7.33
C ILE A 18 -27.66 -10.19 -6.36
N PHE A 19 -28.04 -9.87 -5.12
CA PHE A 19 -28.33 -10.89 -4.12
C PHE A 19 -29.53 -11.76 -4.52
N VAL A 20 -30.62 -11.17 -5.05
CA VAL A 20 -31.78 -11.93 -5.53
C VAL A 20 -31.41 -12.88 -6.67
N ILE A 21 -30.57 -12.43 -7.61
CA ILE A 21 -30.07 -13.29 -8.69
C ILE A 21 -29.21 -14.43 -8.12
N SER A 22 -28.30 -14.15 -7.16
CA SER A 22 -27.51 -15.17 -6.47
C SER A 22 -28.40 -16.21 -5.79
N LEU A 23 -29.46 -15.76 -5.08
CA LEU A 23 -30.40 -16.63 -4.42
C LEU A 23 -31.21 -17.49 -5.42
N ILE A 24 -31.66 -16.91 -6.54
CA ILE A 24 -32.37 -17.66 -7.61
C ILE A 24 -31.43 -18.71 -8.20
N CYS A 25 -30.16 -18.38 -8.48
CA CYS A 25 -29.18 -19.33 -8.97
C CYS A 25 -28.93 -20.46 -7.96
N SER A 26 -28.84 -20.14 -6.67
CA SER A 26 -28.72 -21.13 -5.60
C SER A 26 -29.92 -22.09 -5.56
N LEU A 27 -31.14 -21.54 -5.60
CA LEU A 27 -32.38 -22.33 -5.61
C LEU A 27 -32.54 -23.18 -6.89
N ALA A 28 -32.01 -22.72 -8.00
CA ALA A 28 -31.96 -23.47 -9.26
C ALA A 28 -30.92 -24.60 -9.28
N GLY A 29 -30.19 -24.81 -8.17
CA GLY A 29 -29.17 -25.84 -8.05
C GLY A 29 -27.84 -25.51 -8.71
N LEU A 30 -27.62 -24.25 -9.12
CA LEU A 30 -26.38 -23.83 -9.76
C LEU A 30 -25.22 -23.78 -8.78
N ASN A 31 -25.46 -23.67 -7.48
CA ASN A 31 -24.46 -23.78 -6.41
C ASN A 31 -23.86 -25.19 -6.28
N GLY A 32 -24.59 -26.24 -6.69
CA GLY A 32 -24.12 -27.62 -6.72
C GLY A 32 -23.40 -28.01 -8.02
N ILE A 33 -23.26 -27.11 -8.98
CA ILE A 33 -22.58 -27.40 -10.25
C ILE A 33 -21.09 -27.46 -10.03
N THR A 34 -20.58 -28.66 -9.95
CA THR A 34 -19.19 -29.06 -9.75
C THR A 34 -18.33 -28.92 -10.99
N ALA A 35 -18.85 -28.34 -12.04
CA ALA A 35 -18.12 -28.25 -13.29
C ALA A 35 -16.92 -27.31 -13.10
N THR A 36 -15.73 -27.86 -13.07
CA THR A 36 -14.46 -27.14 -13.25
C THR A 36 -14.34 -26.54 -14.65
N LYS A 37 -15.34 -26.73 -15.50
CA LYS A 37 -15.40 -26.26 -16.90
C LYS A 37 -16.84 -25.89 -17.28
N GLY A 38 -16.97 -24.85 -18.11
CA GLY A 38 -18.26 -24.46 -18.69
C GLY A 38 -19.00 -23.37 -17.95
N PHE A 39 -20.28 -23.20 -18.29
CA PHE A 39 -21.10 -22.06 -17.80
C PHE A 39 -21.28 -22.04 -16.27
N GLY A 40 -21.40 -23.21 -15.63
CA GLY A 40 -21.56 -23.29 -14.17
C GLY A 40 -20.34 -22.80 -13.40
N ALA A 41 -19.13 -23.17 -13.85
CA ALA A 41 -17.88 -22.66 -13.27
C ALA A 41 -17.79 -21.13 -13.41
N PHE A 42 -18.14 -20.61 -14.57
CA PHE A 42 -18.16 -19.15 -14.80
C PHE A 42 -19.15 -18.44 -13.87
N VAL A 43 -20.35 -18.99 -13.67
CA VAL A 43 -21.34 -18.43 -12.73
C VAL A 43 -20.81 -18.45 -11.30
N ALA A 44 -20.22 -19.56 -10.87
CA ALA A 44 -19.63 -19.68 -9.54
C ALA A 44 -18.47 -18.70 -9.34
N PHE A 45 -17.61 -18.52 -10.35
CA PHE A 45 -16.54 -17.51 -10.33
C PHE A 45 -17.09 -16.08 -10.15
N ILE A 46 -18.13 -15.72 -10.92
CA ILE A 46 -18.75 -14.39 -10.85
C ILE A 46 -19.30 -14.14 -9.45
N PHE A 47 -20.03 -15.10 -8.84
CA PHE A 47 -20.53 -14.90 -7.48
C PHE A 47 -19.42 -14.93 -6.42
N ALA A 48 -18.37 -15.75 -6.59
CA ALA A 48 -17.21 -15.69 -5.71
C ALA A 48 -16.51 -14.32 -5.76
N PHE A 49 -16.48 -13.69 -6.93
CA PHE A 49 -15.87 -12.38 -7.14
C PHE A 49 -16.83 -11.20 -6.81
N MET A 50 -18.12 -11.48 -6.65
CA MET A 50 -19.17 -10.46 -6.56
C MET A 50 -19.01 -9.47 -5.38
N PRO A 51 -18.64 -9.88 -4.16
CA PRO A 51 -18.42 -8.92 -3.08
C PRO A 51 -17.33 -7.89 -3.44
N ILE A 52 -16.28 -8.33 -4.12
CA ILE A 52 -15.18 -7.47 -4.61
C ILE A 52 -15.69 -6.60 -5.77
N LEU A 53 -16.37 -7.19 -6.73
CA LEU A 53 -16.93 -6.49 -7.88
C LEU A 53 -17.94 -5.42 -7.46
N LEU A 54 -18.71 -5.65 -6.40
CA LEU A 54 -19.67 -4.67 -5.85
C LEU A 54 -18.95 -3.41 -5.35
N VAL A 55 -17.77 -3.54 -4.74
CA VAL A 55 -16.96 -2.39 -4.33
C VAL A 55 -16.54 -1.58 -5.57
N MET A 56 -16.08 -2.26 -6.61
CA MET A 56 -15.72 -1.60 -7.88
C MET A 56 -16.91 -0.88 -8.51
N ILE A 57 -18.03 -1.55 -8.64
CA ILE A 57 -19.27 -0.98 -9.21
C ILE A 57 -19.71 0.24 -8.40
N GLY A 58 -19.69 0.15 -7.07
CA GLY A 58 -20.08 1.25 -6.18
C GLY A 58 -19.18 2.48 -6.31
N MET A 59 -17.87 2.27 -6.32
CA MET A 59 -16.91 3.36 -6.37
C MET A 59 -16.71 3.92 -7.78
N MET A 60 -16.53 3.06 -8.78
CA MET A 60 -16.28 3.49 -10.17
C MET A 60 -17.58 3.79 -10.94
N GLY A 61 -18.58 2.91 -10.84
CA GLY A 61 -19.83 3.03 -11.58
C GLY A 61 -20.73 4.12 -11.01
N PHE A 62 -20.97 4.08 -9.70
CA PHE A 62 -21.84 5.08 -9.04
C PHE A 62 -21.08 6.30 -8.52
N GLY A 63 -19.75 6.26 -8.42
CA GLY A 63 -18.93 7.34 -7.86
C GLY A 63 -19.21 7.57 -6.37
N LEU A 64 -19.47 6.50 -5.61
CA LEU A 64 -19.75 6.53 -4.19
C LEU A 64 -18.44 6.40 -3.39
N PRO A 65 -18.31 7.06 -2.23
CA PRO A 65 -17.16 6.89 -1.37
C PRO A 65 -17.14 5.49 -0.73
N GLY A 66 -15.94 4.96 -0.50
CA GLY A 66 -15.73 3.60 0.07
C GLY A 66 -16.47 3.33 1.37
N ILE A 67 -16.61 4.34 2.23
CA ILE A 67 -17.38 4.25 3.50
C ILE A 67 -18.86 3.87 3.29
N LYS A 68 -19.45 4.22 2.14
CA LYS A 68 -20.82 3.84 1.79
C LYS A 68 -20.90 2.49 1.08
N VAL A 69 -19.83 2.05 0.46
CA VAL A 69 -19.81 0.87 -0.41
C VAL A 69 -19.33 -0.39 0.33
N ALA A 70 -18.24 -0.28 1.09
CA ALA A 70 -17.61 -1.42 1.76
C ALA A 70 -18.54 -2.19 2.73
N PRO A 71 -19.41 -1.53 3.54
CA PRO A 71 -20.38 -2.25 4.36
C PRO A 71 -21.38 -3.10 3.56
N PHE A 72 -21.78 -2.66 2.35
CA PHE A 72 -22.67 -3.46 1.49
C PHE A 72 -21.96 -4.66 0.88
N ALA A 73 -20.69 -4.55 0.55
CA ALA A 73 -19.88 -5.69 0.13
C ALA A 73 -19.76 -6.73 1.25
N PHE A 74 -19.60 -6.28 2.49
CA PHE A 74 -19.61 -7.15 3.67
C PHE A 74 -20.96 -7.87 3.82
N VAL A 75 -22.08 -7.13 3.77
CA VAL A 75 -23.42 -7.74 3.83
C VAL A 75 -23.60 -8.75 2.71
N LEU A 76 -23.20 -8.44 1.48
CA LEU A 76 -23.29 -9.36 0.36
C LEU A 76 -22.45 -10.63 0.58
N ALA A 77 -21.21 -10.50 1.06
CA ALA A 77 -20.36 -11.65 1.37
C ALA A 77 -20.98 -12.57 2.44
N VAL A 78 -21.60 -11.99 3.49
CA VAL A 78 -22.36 -12.75 4.50
C VAL A 78 -23.54 -13.48 3.86
N LEU A 79 -24.35 -12.77 3.06
CA LEU A 79 -25.52 -13.35 2.43
C LEU A 79 -25.15 -14.48 1.45
N GLU A 80 -24.10 -14.32 0.66
CA GLU A 80 -23.61 -15.36 -0.24
C GLU A 80 -23.02 -16.56 0.51
N SER A 81 -22.38 -16.34 1.65
CA SER A 81 -21.84 -17.43 2.48
C SER A 81 -22.90 -18.34 3.10
N ILE A 82 -24.13 -17.83 3.29
CA ILE A 82 -25.26 -18.59 3.82
C ILE A 82 -26.26 -19.05 2.74
N SER A 83 -26.02 -18.68 1.48
CA SER A 83 -26.88 -19.05 0.35
C SER A 83 -26.09 -19.82 -0.73
N PHE A 84 -25.49 -19.11 -1.68
CA PHE A 84 -24.83 -19.73 -2.85
C PHE A 84 -23.58 -20.56 -2.45
N PHE A 85 -22.83 -20.10 -1.45
CA PHE A 85 -21.63 -20.77 -0.91
C PHE A 85 -21.86 -21.40 0.47
N ALA A 86 -23.10 -21.72 0.80
CA ALA A 86 -23.42 -22.37 2.06
C ALA A 86 -22.78 -23.75 2.15
N ASN A 87 -22.19 -24.08 3.30
CA ASN A 87 -21.71 -25.42 3.57
C ASN A 87 -22.85 -26.29 4.14
N PRO A 88 -23.31 -27.32 3.42
CA PRO A 88 -24.42 -28.17 3.86
C PRO A 88 -24.08 -29.07 5.04
N GLU A 89 -22.78 -29.28 5.32
CA GLU A 89 -22.32 -30.11 6.45
C GLU A 89 -22.30 -29.32 7.76
N ARG A 90 -22.46 -27.98 7.71
CA ARG A 90 -22.47 -27.11 8.89
C ARG A 90 -23.88 -26.82 9.37
N THR A 91 -24.06 -26.88 10.67
CA THR A 91 -25.29 -26.40 11.31
C THR A 91 -25.39 -24.89 11.22
N GLY A 92 -26.59 -24.34 11.33
CA GLY A 92 -26.80 -22.89 11.36
C GLY A 92 -26.05 -22.20 12.51
N GLY A 93 -25.91 -22.87 13.66
CA GLY A 93 -25.15 -22.35 14.81
C GLY A 93 -23.66 -22.27 14.55
N GLU A 94 -23.06 -23.30 13.93
CA GLU A 94 -21.64 -23.30 13.54
C GLU A 94 -21.35 -22.22 12.49
N THR A 95 -22.22 -22.10 11.48
CA THR A 95 -22.08 -21.05 10.46
C THR A 95 -22.14 -19.67 11.09
N ALA A 96 -23.10 -19.40 11.97
CA ALA A 96 -23.22 -18.12 12.67
C ALA A 96 -21.99 -17.82 13.55
N SER A 97 -21.48 -18.82 14.27
CA SER A 97 -20.26 -18.69 15.09
C SER A 97 -19.03 -18.36 14.26
N LEU A 98 -18.85 -19.05 13.11
CA LEU A 98 -17.76 -18.79 12.18
C LEU A 98 -17.85 -17.40 11.54
N LEU A 99 -19.03 -16.98 11.10
CA LEU A 99 -19.25 -15.64 10.56
C LEU A 99 -18.95 -14.56 11.60
N TRP A 100 -19.40 -14.75 12.83
CA TRP A 100 -19.11 -13.82 13.93
C TRP A 100 -17.62 -13.74 14.23
N SER A 101 -16.94 -14.87 14.44
CA SER A 101 -15.51 -14.89 14.79
C SER A 101 -14.63 -14.28 13.68
N ASN A 102 -14.94 -14.56 12.40
CA ASN A 102 -14.18 -14.01 11.27
C ASN A 102 -14.47 -12.53 11.03
N THR A 103 -15.71 -12.07 11.26
CA THR A 103 -16.06 -10.64 11.26
C THR A 103 -15.31 -9.91 12.36
N TRP A 104 -15.31 -10.46 13.58
CA TRP A 104 -14.62 -9.88 14.71
C TRP A 104 -13.11 -9.82 14.51
N SER A 105 -12.51 -10.87 13.95
CA SER A 105 -11.09 -10.89 13.56
C SER A 105 -10.76 -9.78 12.55
N GLY A 106 -11.65 -9.54 11.57
CA GLY A 106 -11.51 -8.44 10.61
C GLY A 106 -11.55 -7.07 11.29
N ILE A 107 -12.47 -6.87 12.25
CA ILE A 107 -12.59 -5.63 13.02
C ILE A 107 -11.33 -5.38 13.87
N ILE A 108 -10.84 -6.39 14.59
CA ILE A 108 -9.62 -6.29 15.39
C ILE A 108 -8.42 -5.94 14.52
N SER A 109 -8.26 -6.60 13.38
CA SER A 109 -7.19 -6.29 12.43
C SER A 109 -7.29 -4.84 11.93
N ALA A 110 -8.50 -4.34 11.68
CA ALA A 110 -8.73 -2.95 11.28
C ALA A 110 -8.33 -1.96 12.39
N ILE A 111 -8.56 -2.27 13.67
CA ILE A 111 -8.17 -1.41 14.81
C ILE A 111 -6.65 -1.19 14.79
N TYR A 112 -5.86 -2.25 14.64
CA TYR A 112 -4.40 -2.15 14.58
C TYR A 112 -3.91 -1.31 13.39
N ILE A 113 -4.46 -1.56 12.20
CA ILE A 113 -4.08 -0.80 11.00
C ILE A 113 -4.44 0.68 11.16
N VAL A 114 -5.61 0.97 11.70
CA VAL A 114 -6.10 2.34 11.88
C VAL A 114 -5.36 3.06 13.01
N GLY A 115 -4.90 2.34 14.04
CA GLY A 115 -4.03 2.88 15.08
C GLY A 115 -2.75 3.47 14.49
N LEU A 116 -2.09 2.72 13.61
CA LEU A 116 -0.91 3.19 12.90
C LEU A 116 -1.18 4.48 12.09
N ILE A 117 -2.28 4.50 11.35
CA ILE A 117 -2.68 5.67 10.56
C ILE A 117 -2.98 6.87 11.47
N LEU A 118 -3.66 6.63 12.59
CA LEU A 118 -4.01 7.66 13.58
C LEU A 118 -2.76 8.41 14.09
N PHE A 119 -1.77 7.66 14.57
CA PHE A 119 -0.57 8.29 15.13
C PHE A 119 0.33 8.91 14.06
N SER A 120 0.33 8.37 12.85
CA SER A 120 0.99 8.99 11.70
C SER A 120 0.37 10.34 11.34
N PHE A 121 -0.97 10.41 11.23
CA PHE A 121 -1.68 11.68 11.01
C PHE A 121 -1.51 12.65 12.19
N LEU A 122 -1.43 12.13 13.41
CA LEU A 122 -1.19 12.97 14.59
C LEU A 122 0.17 13.68 14.47
N ILE A 123 1.25 12.95 14.19
CA ILE A 123 2.59 13.53 14.02
C ILE A 123 2.58 14.57 12.90
N LEU A 124 1.94 14.26 11.78
CA LEU A 124 1.79 15.22 10.68
C LEU A 124 1.04 16.48 11.11
N ASN A 125 -0.12 16.33 11.76
CA ASN A 125 -0.91 17.46 12.24
C ASN A 125 -0.11 18.33 13.23
N MET A 126 0.68 17.71 14.12
CA MET A 126 1.57 18.42 15.06
C MET A 126 2.60 19.26 14.29
N MET A 127 3.24 18.71 13.27
CA MET A 127 4.23 19.45 12.46
C MET A 127 3.59 20.58 11.64
N GLN A 128 2.39 20.36 11.10
CA GLN A 128 1.64 21.41 10.40
C GLN A 128 1.20 22.52 11.35
N TYR A 129 0.59 22.16 12.48
CA TYR A 129 0.10 23.10 13.48
C TYR A 129 1.20 23.99 14.07
N THR A 130 2.39 23.43 14.29
CA THR A 130 3.53 24.18 14.85
C THR A 130 4.32 24.98 13.82
N GLY A 131 4.04 24.83 12.52
CA GLY A 131 4.81 25.43 11.42
C GLY A 131 6.16 24.72 11.16
N ALA A 132 6.43 23.59 11.83
CA ALA A 132 7.65 22.80 11.62
C ALA A 132 7.74 22.30 10.16
N MET A 133 6.61 21.90 9.58
CA MET A 133 6.55 21.43 8.19
C MET A 133 6.97 22.52 7.20
N ASP A 134 6.62 23.79 7.46
CA ASP A 134 6.98 24.91 6.56
C ASP A 134 8.47 25.19 6.58
N ILE A 135 9.14 24.98 7.71
CA ILE A 135 10.61 25.08 7.82
C ILE A 135 11.27 23.98 6.97
N VAL A 136 10.74 22.76 7.03
CA VAL A 136 11.24 21.63 6.22
C VAL A 136 11.06 21.93 4.73
N LYS A 137 9.86 22.38 4.33
CA LYS A 137 9.58 22.80 2.94
C LYS A 137 10.55 23.87 2.47
N ALA A 138 10.75 24.94 3.24
CA ALA A 138 11.64 26.03 2.92
C ALA A 138 13.12 25.60 2.79
N ALA A 139 13.57 24.64 3.59
CA ALA A 139 14.93 24.13 3.50
C ALA A 139 15.15 23.32 2.21
N ILE A 140 14.23 22.43 1.86
CA ILE A 140 14.33 21.58 0.66
C ILE A 140 14.22 22.44 -0.61
N SER A 141 13.35 23.44 -0.63
CA SER A 141 13.16 24.33 -1.78
C SER A 141 14.41 25.15 -2.15
N ARG A 142 15.36 25.33 -1.22
CA ARG A 142 16.61 26.05 -1.43
C ARG A 142 17.72 25.22 -2.04
N ILE A 143 17.53 23.90 -2.22
CA ILE A 143 18.55 22.98 -2.73
C ILE A 143 18.91 23.31 -4.19
N SER A 144 17.90 23.62 -5.03
CA SER A 144 18.11 23.93 -6.44
C SER A 144 17.04 24.92 -6.93
N GLY A 145 17.40 25.80 -7.87
CA GLY A 145 16.44 26.63 -8.63
C GLY A 145 15.81 25.91 -9.82
N ASP A 146 16.30 24.74 -10.21
CA ASP A 146 15.71 23.95 -11.30
C ASP A 146 14.47 23.18 -10.79
N ARG A 147 13.31 23.48 -11.37
CA ARG A 147 12.03 22.84 -11.00
C ARG A 147 12.04 21.32 -11.19
N ARG A 148 12.84 20.80 -12.14
CA ARG A 148 12.96 19.36 -12.39
C ARG A 148 13.72 18.67 -11.26
N VAL A 149 14.76 19.32 -10.75
CA VAL A 149 15.50 18.84 -9.58
C VAL A 149 14.60 18.87 -8.34
N GLN A 150 13.90 20.00 -8.13
CA GLN A 150 12.99 20.14 -6.99
C GLN A 150 11.93 19.04 -7.00
N ILE A 151 11.31 18.75 -8.15
CA ILE A 151 10.23 17.77 -8.23
C ILE A 151 10.74 16.33 -8.09
N ILE A 152 11.97 16.01 -8.48
CA ILE A 152 12.56 14.68 -8.22
C ILE A 152 12.81 14.51 -6.71
N ILE A 153 13.39 15.51 -6.05
CA ILE A 153 13.67 15.40 -4.60
C ILE A 153 12.35 15.31 -3.82
N ILE A 154 11.42 16.22 -4.06
CA ILE A 154 10.18 16.36 -3.29
C ILE A 154 9.09 15.41 -3.78
N GLY A 155 9.03 15.15 -5.07
CA GLY A 155 8.02 14.30 -5.69
C GLY A 155 8.38 12.81 -5.69
N LEU A 156 9.64 12.41 -5.49
CA LEU A 156 10.04 11.00 -5.42
C LEU A 156 10.54 10.61 -4.03
N PHE A 157 11.65 11.19 -3.57
CA PHE A 157 12.31 10.70 -2.35
C PHE A 157 11.58 11.09 -1.06
N VAL A 158 10.95 12.26 -1.02
CA VAL A 158 10.11 12.64 0.13
C VAL A 158 8.88 11.73 0.27
N PRO A 159 8.10 11.42 -0.79
CA PRO A 159 7.05 10.41 -0.71
C PRO A 159 7.53 9.04 -0.25
N ILE A 160 8.64 8.53 -0.80
CA ILE A 160 9.21 7.23 -0.39
C ILE A 160 9.52 7.24 1.12
N PHE A 161 10.17 8.31 1.61
CA PHE A 161 10.45 8.46 3.04
C PHE A 161 9.16 8.47 3.87
N LEU A 162 8.17 9.27 3.47
CA LEU A 162 6.90 9.42 4.18
C LEU A 162 6.07 8.13 4.18
N GLU A 163 6.10 7.38 3.09
CA GLU A 163 5.42 6.08 3.01
C GLU A 163 6.05 5.08 3.98
N GLY A 164 7.38 5.06 4.09
CA GLY A 164 8.07 4.26 5.11
C GLY A 164 7.74 4.68 6.53
N ALA A 165 7.66 5.98 6.77
CA ALA A 165 7.45 6.54 8.11
C ALA A 165 6.01 6.42 8.61
N ALA A 166 5.02 6.47 7.72
CA ALA A 166 3.62 6.58 8.10
C ALA A 166 2.67 5.66 7.30
N GLY A 167 2.98 5.35 6.04
CA GLY A 167 2.12 4.53 5.20
C GLY A 167 0.78 5.15 4.83
N ALA A 168 -0.12 4.33 4.32
CA ALA A 168 -1.57 4.59 4.17
C ALA A 168 -1.96 5.91 3.48
N GLY A 169 -1.34 6.23 2.34
CA GLY A 169 -1.66 7.44 1.57
C GLY A 169 -1.10 8.74 2.16
N THR A 170 -0.33 8.67 3.24
CA THR A 170 0.36 9.82 3.85
C THR A 170 1.27 10.55 2.86
N PRO A 171 2.02 9.89 1.95
CA PRO A 171 2.84 10.56 0.96
C PRO A 171 2.05 11.52 0.09
N ALA A 172 0.92 11.08 -0.45
CA ALA A 172 0.08 11.91 -1.29
C ALA A 172 -0.48 13.11 -0.52
N ALA A 173 -0.86 12.90 0.74
CA ALA A 173 -1.41 13.94 1.60
C ALA A 173 -0.39 15.02 2.03
N ILE A 174 0.90 14.73 2.03
CA ILE A 174 1.95 15.67 2.43
C ILE A 174 2.74 16.20 1.24
N ALA A 175 3.18 15.33 0.32
CA ALA A 175 4.05 15.73 -0.77
C ALA A 175 3.30 16.58 -1.81
N ALA A 176 2.02 16.32 -2.06
CA ALA A 176 1.24 17.13 -2.99
C ALA A 176 1.10 18.59 -2.52
N PRO A 177 0.64 18.92 -1.30
CA PRO A 177 0.65 20.29 -0.79
C PRO A 177 2.04 20.93 -0.77
N PHE A 178 3.09 20.13 -0.52
CA PHE A 178 4.45 20.62 -0.54
C PHE A 178 4.82 21.12 -1.96
N MET A 179 4.54 20.32 -2.99
CA MET A 179 4.77 20.72 -4.37
C MET A 179 3.93 21.95 -4.78
N VAL A 180 2.66 22.01 -4.35
CA VAL A 180 1.81 23.18 -4.58
C VAL A 180 2.38 24.44 -3.91
N GLY A 181 2.90 24.31 -2.69
CA GLY A 181 3.61 25.40 -2.00
C GLY A 181 4.85 25.90 -2.74
N LEU A 182 5.43 25.10 -3.65
CA LEU A 182 6.51 25.47 -4.56
C LEU A 182 5.99 25.99 -5.92
N GLY A 183 4.69 26.24 -6.06
CA GLY A 183 4.09 26.76 -7.28
C GLY A 183 3.87 25.71 -8.38
N PHE A 184 3.86 24.42 -8.06
CA PHE A 184 3.42 23.39 -9.00
C PHE A 184 1.88 23.36 -9.10
N ASN A 185 1.39 23.01 -10.28
CA ASN A 185 -0.05 22.83 -10.49
C ASN A 185 -0.61 21.74 -9.54
N PRO A 186 -1.73 21.97 -8.85
CA PRO A 186 -2.29 21.04 -7.88
C PRO A 186 -2.59 19.63 -8.44
N ILE A 187 -3.14 19.53 -9.67
CA ILE A 187 -3.41 18.24 -10.32
C ILE A 187 -2.09 17.48 -10.56
N MET A 188 -1.07 18.18 -11.06
CA MET A 188 0.24 17.60 -11.31
C MET A 188 0.92 17.16 -10.00
N ALA A 189 0.84 17.99 -8.95
CA ALA A 189 1.40 17.68 -7.64
C ALA A 189 0.76 16.43 -7.04
N ALA A 190 -0.57 16.33 -7.06
CA ALA A 190 -1.30 15.13 -6.64
C ALA A 190 -0.91 13.91 -7.49
N THR A 191 -0.84 14.07 -8.82
CA THR A 191 -0.43 13.00 -9.74
C THR A 191 0.95 12.43 -9.40
N ILE A 192 1.95 13.29 -9.20
CA ILE A 192 3.33 12.86 -8.93
C ILE A 192 3.47 12.22 -7.56
N ALA A 193 2.80 12.76 -6.55
CA ALA A 193 2.80 12.16 -5.22
C ALA A 193 2.23 10.73 -5.25
N LEU A 194 1.14 10.50 -6.00
CA LEU A 194 0.55 9.17 -6.18
C LEU A 194 1.45 8.23 -6.99
N MET A 195 2.11 8.74 -8.04
CA MET A 195 3.06 7.93 -8.83
C MET A 195 4.21 7.40 -7.97
N SER A 196 4.78 8.24 -7.12
CA SER A 196 5.89 7.87 -6.26
C SER A 196 5.48 6.94 -5.12
N ASP A 197 4.28 7.11 -4.59
CA ASP A 197 3.68 6.21 -3.62
C ASP A 197 3.58 4.77 -4.19
N GLY A 198 3.11 4.63 -5.42
CA GLY A 198 2.89 3.34 -6.05
C GLY A 198 4.14 2.49 -6.32
N VAL A 199 5.36 3.03 -6.22
CA VAL A 199 6.59 2.25 -6.39
C VAL A 199 7.32 1.96 -5.07
N CYS A 200 6.65 2.15 -3.94
CA CYS A 200 7.27 1.91 -2.63
C CYS A 200 6.30 1.38 -1.56
N THR A 201 5.01 1.32 -1.83
CA THR A 201 3.98 0.99 -0.83
C THR A 201 4.13 -0.41 -0.23
N SER A 202 4.84 -1.35 -0.86
CA SER A 202 5.16 -2.65 -0.25
C SER A 202 5.96 -2.52 1.06
N PHE A 203 6.65 -1.41 1.26
CA PHE A 203 7.35 -1.07 2.51
C PHE A 203 6.64 0.04 3.30
N GLY A 204 5.37 0.29 3.00
CA GLY A 204 4.55 1.28 3.68
C GLY A 204 4.39 0.97 5.16
N GLY A 205 4.33 2.03 6.00
CA GLY A 205 4.19 1.90 7.45
C GLY A 205 5.23 0.98 8.07
N SER A 206 6.52 1.26 7.82
CA SER A 206 7.63 0.42 8.30
C SER A 206 7.52 -1.05 7.84
N GLY A 207 7.14 -1.28 6.59
CA GLY A 207 7.07 -2.62 6.00
C GLY A 207 5.82 -3.43 6.38
N LEU A 208 4.86 -2.82 7.09
CA LEU A 208 3.65 -3.51 7.54
C LEU A 208 2.86 -4.14 6.40
N THR A 209 2.84 -3.52 5.22
CA THR A 209 2.13 -4.03 4.05
C THR A 209 2.62 -5.41 3.59
N THR A 210 3.92 -5.59 3.47
CA THR A 210 4.51 -6.89 3.10
C THR A 210 4.49 -7.86 4.29
N LEU A 211 4.73 -7.36 5.49
CA LEU A 211 4.76 -8.15 6.70
C LEU A 211 3.39 -8.75 7.02
N GLY A 212 2.34 -7.93 7.10
CA GLY A 212 0.99 -8.40 7.38
C GLY A 212 0.41 -9.22 6.22
N GLY A 213 0.60 -8.76 5.00
CA GLY A 213 0.14 -9.46 3.80
C GLY A 213 0.87 -10.78 3.55
N GLY A 214 2.17 -10.84 3.86
CA GLY A 214 3.00 -12.04 3.74
C GLY A 214 2.83 -13.05 4.87
N ALA A 215 2.08 -12.74 5.92
CA ALA A 215 1.87 -13.66 7.05
C ALA A 215 1.30 -15.01 6.61
N ALA A 216 0.45 -15.04 5.58
CA ALA A 216 -0.09 -16.27 5.02
C ALA A 216 1.00 -17.16 4.38
N THR A 217 1.98 -16.58 3.68
CA THR A 217 3.09 -17.33 3.07
C THR A 217 4.05 -17.88 4.12
N VAL A 218 4.26 -17.12 5.20
CA VAL A 218 5.12 -17.53 6.32
C VAL A 218 4.47 -18.64 7.12
N SER A 219 3.19 -18.50 7.48
CA SER A 219 2.45 -19.53 8.22
C SER A 219 2.28 -20.84 7.45
N ALA A 220 2.25 -20.79 6.12
CA ALA A 220 2.25 -21.97 5.25
C ALA A 220 3.65 -22.61 5.07
N GLY A 221 4.70 -22.03 5.64
CA GLY A 221 6.08 -22.51 5.48
C GLY A 221 6.65 -22.34 4.05
N ILE A 222 6.04 -21.45 3.25
CA ILE A 222 6.43 -21.22 1.84
C ILE A 222 7.54 -20.18 1.75
N SER A 223 7.53 -19.18 2.64
CA SER A 223 8.48 -18.06 2.63
C SER A 223 8.86 -17.65 4.05
N THR A 224 9.88 -16.80 4.16
CA THR A 224 10.17 -16.02 5.37
C THR A 224 9.77 -14.56 5.15
N ILE A 225 9.71 -13.80 6.25
CA ILE A 225 9.38 -12.37 6.12
C ILE A 225 10.51 -11.60 5.43
N GLU A 226 11.75 -11.97 5.71
CA GLU A 226 12.94 -11.40 5.08
C GLU A 226 12.92 -11.65 3.56
N LEU A 227 12.54 -12.85 3.16
CA LEU A 227 12.46 -13.23 1.75
C LEU A 227 11.33 -12.47 1.02
N ASN A 228 10.19 -12.27 1.69
CA ASN A 228 9.11 -11.45 1.15
C ASN A 228 9.53 -9.98 0.97
N PHE A 229 10.27 -9.42 1.93
CA PHE A 229 10.86 -8.08 1.81
C PHE A 229 11.88 -8.00 0.69
N SER A 230 12.77 -8.98 0.62
CA SER A 230 13.80 -9.05 -0.41
C SER A 230 13.18 -9.03 -1.81
N MET A 231 12.19 -9.90 -2.05
CA MET A 231 11.49 -9.96 -3.34
C MET A 231 10.76 -8.66 -3.69
N ALA A 232 10.10 -8.01 -2.71
CA ALA A 232 9.49 -6.70 -2.93
C ALA A 232 10.54 -5.66 -3.36
N GLY A 233 11.72 -5.67 -2.75
CA GLY A 233 12.83 -4.79 -3.11
C GLY A 233 13.31 -4.97 -4.55
N TRP A 234 13.36 -6.20 -5.06
CA TRP A 234 13.72 -6.48 -6.44
C TRP A 234 12.73 -5.90 -7.46
N PHE A 235 11.44 -5.88 -7.16
CA PHE A 235 10.47 -5.20 -8.01
C PHE A 235 10.61 -3.68 -7.94
N HIS A 236 10.68 -3.12 -6.74
CA HIS A 236 10.68 -1.68 -6.53
C HIS A 236 11.98 -1.00 -6.95
N MET A 237 13.11 -1.71 -6.96
CA MET A 237 14.37 -1.21 -7.51
C MET A 237 14.17 -0.68 -8.94
N PHE A 238 13.53 -1.44 -9.80
CA PHE A 238 13.28 -1.03 -11.18
C PHE A 238 12.18 0.04 -11.28
N GLY A 239 11.16 -0.01 -10.42
CA GLY A 239 10.16 1.04 -10.33
C GLY A 239 10.78 2.41 -10.01
N ILE A 240 11.66 2.45 -9.00
CA ILE A 240 12.38 3.68 -8.61
C ILE A 240 13.38 4.11 -9.69
N LEU A 241 14.04 3.16 -10.37
CA LEU A 241 14.99 3.47 -11.45
C LEU A 241 14.35 4.30 -12.56
N VAL A 242 13.12 3.95 -12.97
CA VAL A 242 12.43 4.65 -14.06
C VAL A 242 11.64 5.87 -13.60
N MET A 243 11.32 5.98 -12.32
CA MET A 243 10.40 7.00 -11.80
C MET A 243 10.86 8.45 -12.02
N PRO A 244 12.14 8.85 -11.88
CA PRO A 244 12.58 10.21 -12.21
C PRO A 244 12.23 10.65 -13.62
N PHE A 245 12.35 9.74 -14.59
CA PHE A 245 11.99 10.02 -15.98
C PHE A 245 10.48 10.19 -16.15
N LEU A 246 9.69 9.31 -15.56
CA LEU A 246 8.23 9.35 -15.64
C LEU A 246 7.66 10.61 -14.96
N ILE A 247 8.23 11.01 -13.81
CA ILE A 247 7.88 12.25 -13.11
C ILE A 247 8.14 13.47 -14.01
N LEU A 248 9.33 13.57 -14.62
CA LEU A 248 9.65 14.70 -15.47
C LEU A 248 8.78 14.75 -16.72
N ILE A 249 8.53 13.61 -17.37
CA ILE A 249 7.61 13.53 -18.52
C ILE A 249 6.21 14.01 -18.13
N THR A 250 5.72 13.59 -16.96
CA THR A 250 4.40 13.97 -16.47
C THR A 250 4.33 15.46 -16.15
N ALA A 251 5.38 16.01 -15.51
CA ALA A 251 5.41 17.39 -15.06
C ALA A 251 5.64 18.40 -16.18
N PHE A 252 6.52 18.07 -17.12
CA PHE A 252 7.05 19.04 -18.08
C PHE A 252 6.88 18.63 -19.55
N GLY A 253 6.34 17.45 -19.81
CA GLY A 253 6.07 16.95 -21.16
C GLY A 253 7.30 17.03 -22.08
N LYS A 254 7.20 17.80 -23.18
CA LYS A 254 8.30 17.97 -24.15
C LYS A 254 9.52 18.71 -23.58
N ASN A 255 9.36 19.48 -22.50
CA ASN A 255 10.44 20.24 -21.86
C ASN A 255 11.14 19.45 -20.75
N ALA A 256 10.71 18.22 -20.47
CA ALA A 256 11.25 17.37 -19.41
C ALA A 256 12.78 17.25 -19.46
N PHE A 257 13.33 17.04 -20.67
CA PHE A 257 14.76 16.77 -20.88
C PHE A 257 15.50 17.89 -21.65
N LYS A 258 14.92 19.08 -21.69
CA LYS A 258 15.54 20.24 -22.36
C LYS A 258 16.79 20.68 -21.57
N GLY A 259 17.89 20.92 -22.27
CA GLY A 259 19.20 21.25 -21.68
C GLY A 259 20.04 20.01 -21.31
N LYS A 260 21.34 20.22 -21.11
CA LYS A 260 22.27 19.13 -20.81
C LYS A 260 22.20 18.72 -19.33
N GLY A 261 22.62 17.51 -19.03
CA GLY A 261 22.82 16.98 -17.68
C GLY A 261 21.58 16.43 -16.98
N ILE A 262 20.35 16.84 -17.36
CA ILE A 262 19.13 16.40 -16.65
C ILE A 262 18.85 14.90 -16.81
N VAL A 263 19.13 14.30 -17.97
CA VAL A 263 18.98 12.85 -18.20
C VAL A 263 19.96 12.07 -17.31
N ALA A 264 21.21 12.52 -17.25
CA ALA A 264 22.22 11.92 -16.38
C ALA A 264 21.83 12.05 -14.88
N TYR A 265 21.21 13.17 -14.51
CA TYR A 265 20.71 13.37 -13.15
C TYR A 265 19.52 12.45 -12.83
N CYS A 266 18.59 12.25 -13.75
CA CYS A 266 17.50 11.27 -13.59
C CYS A 266 18.08 9.86 -13.40
N LEU A 267 19.04 9.47 -14.23
CA LEU A 267 19.69 8.17 -14.12
C LEU A 267 20.43 8.02 -12.78
N TRP A 268 21.17 9.05 -12.35
CA TRP A 268 21.82 9.09 -11.05
C TRP A 268 20.84 8.87 -9.90
N CYS A 269 19.75 9.64 -9.86
CA CYS A 269 18.73 9.51 -8.81
C CYS A 269 18.03 8.15 -8.86
N GLY A 270 17.70 7.65 -10.04
CA GLY A 270 17.05 6.36 -10.23
C GLY A 270 17.93 5.19 -9.82
N VAL A 271 19.20 5.18 -10.23
CA VAL A 271 20.16 4.11 -9.89
C VAL A 271 20.43 4.07 -8.40
N PHE A 272 20.77 5.20 -7.77
CA PHE A 272 21.05 5.21 -6.33
C PHE A 272 19.79 4.94 -5.50
N GLY A 273 18.64 5.49 -5.89
CA GLY A 273 17.37 5.20 -5.23
C GLY A 273 17.01 3.71 -5.31
N GLY A 274 17.10 3.12 -6.50
CA GLY A 274 16.86 1.68 -6.70
C GLY A 274 17.87 0.80 -5.96
N LEU A 275 19.14 1.18 -5.96
CA LEU A 275 20.20 0.45 -5.24
C LEU A 275 19.97 0.47 -3.72
N PHE A 276 19.59 1.62 -3.15
CA PHE A 276 19.28 1.69 -1.72
C PHE A 276 18.03 0.87 -1.38
N MET A 277 16.99 0.91 -2.22
CA MET A 277 15.83 0.05 -2.05
C MET A 277 16.22 -1.43 -1.97
N LEU A 278 17.11 -1.88 -2.89
CA LEU A 278 17.61 -3.24 -2.92
C LEU A 278 18.48 -3.57 -1.69
N ILE A 279 19.42 -2.69 -1.34
CA ILE A 279 20.33 -2.91 -0.19
C ILE A 279 19.54 -3.00 1.11
N PHE A 280 18.64 -2.04 1.37
CA PHE A 280 17.90 -2.04 2.62
C PHE A 280 16.96 -3.25 2.72
N SER A 281 16.24 -3.60 1.65
CA SER A 281 15.31 -4.72 1.67
C SER A 281 15.96 -6.08 1.83
N ASN A 282 17.19 -6.27 1.34
CA ASN A 282 17.87 -7.56 1.35
C ASN A 282 18.87 -7.73 2.52
N PHE A 283 19.46 -6.64 3.02
CA PHE A 283 20.57 -6.74 3.99
C PHE A 283 20.28 -6.05 5.32
N VAL A 284 19.39 -5.07 5.35
CA VAL A 284 19.13 -4.27 6.58
C VAL A 284 17.78 -4.64 7.18
N GLY A 285 16.75 -4.77 6.35
CA GLY A 285 15.41 -5.18 6.75
C GLY A 285 14.30 -4.29 6.20
N GLY A 286 13.18 -4.92 5.87
CA GLY A 286 12.04 -4.25 5.23
C GLY A 286 11.44 -3.09 6.03
N PHE A 287 11.59 -3.10 7.34
CA PHE A 287 11.02 -2.11 8.24
C PHE A 287 11.53 -0.68 8.03
N ILE A 288 12.78 -0.53 7.59
CA ILE A 288 13.40 0.79 7.35
C ILE A 288 13.71 1.06 5.89
N THR A 289 13.36 0.14 5.00
CA THR A 289 13.71 0.19 3.58
C THR A 289 13.31 1.52 2.93
N ASN A 290 12.06 1.93 3.04
CA ASN A 290 11.60 3.19 2.46
C ASN A 290 12.22 4.42 3.13
N MET A 291 12.35 4.39 4.46
CA MET A 291 12.92 5.52 5.20
C MET A 291 14.39 5.73 4.80
N GLY A 292 15.17 4.65 4.78
CA GLY A 292 16.57 4.67 4.37
C GLY A 292 16.72 5.09 2.90
N THR A 293 15.93 4.50 2.00
CA THR A 293 15.91 4.84 0.57
C THR A 293 15.56 6.30 0.34
N GLY A 294 14.52 6.82 1.01
CA GLY A 294 14.10 8.21 0.87
C GLY A 294 15.18 9.20 1.31
N ILE A 295 15.77 8.99 2.50
CA ILE A 295 16.80 9.89 3.03
C ILE A 295 18.09 9.83 2.22
N LEU A 296 18.63 8.62 1.99
CA LEU A 296 19.85 8.49 1.21
C LEU A 296 19.64 8.90 -0.24
N GLY A 297 18.44 8.70 -0.78
CA GLY A 297 18.04 9.23 -2.09
C GLY A 297 18.11 10.75 -2.15
N ILE A 298 17.61 11.47 -1.13
CA ILE A 298 17.73 12.92 -1.04
C ILE A 298 19.21 13.32 -0.96
N VAL A 299 20.01 12.64 -0.13
CA VAL A 299 21.46 12.91 0.00
C VAL A 299 22.15 12.73 -1.34
N MET A 300 21.89 11.63 -2.05
CA MET A 300 22.50 11.37 -3.36
C MET A 300 21.98 12.33 -4.44
N ALA A 301 20.73 12.76 -4.38
CA ALA A 301 20.21 13.78 -5.28
C ALA A 301 20.98 15.12 -5.09
N ILE A 302 21.25 15.51 -3.84
CA ILE A 302 22.06 16.71 -3.53
C ILE A 302 23.51 16.53 -4.00
N LEU A 303 24.11 15.37 -3.76
CA LEU A 303 25.48 15.07 -4.23
C LEU A 303 25.55 15.04 -5.75
N GLY A 304 24.53 14.55 -6.43
CA GLY A 304 24.40 14.55 -7.89
C GLY A 304 24.53 15.96 -8.49
N LEU A 305 24.03 16.99 -7.80
CA LEU A 305 24.17 18.38 -8.23
C LEU A 305 25.61 18.91 -8.16
N LYS A 306 26.47 18.29 -7.36
CA LYS A 306 27.89 18.66 -7.32
C LYS A 306 28.71 17.98 -8.42
N VAL A 307 28.23 16.83 -8.91
CA VAL A 307 28.91 16.01 -9.93
C VAL A 307 28.39 16.31 -11.32
N ILE A 308 27.09 16.51 -11.47
CA ILE A 308 26.41 16.66 -12.76
C ILE A 308 26.00 18.13 -12.92
N LYS A 309 26.58 18.79 -13.93
CA LYS A 309 26.17 20.15 -14.31
C LYS A 309 24.88 20.09 -15.10
N ILE A 310 23.81 20.68 -14.56
CA ILE A 310 22.50 20.75 -15.20
C ILE A 310 22.32 22.14 -15.82
N GLU A 311 22.06 22.18 -17.12
CA GLU A 311 21.64 23.40 -17.81
C GLU A 311 20.14 23.60 -17.56
N THR A 312 19.80 24.64 -16.80
CA THR A 312 18.41 24.97 -16.47
C THR A 312 17.86 26.00 -17.46
N PRO A 313 16.85 25.66 -18.28
CA PRO A 313 16.13 26.64 -19.10
C PRO A 313 15.46 27.70 -18.25
N GLU A 314 15.41 28.94 -18.71
CA GLU A 314 14.81 30.06 -17.96
C GLU A 314 13.37 29.79 -17.54
N GLU A 315 12.58 29.14 -18.40
CA GLU A 315 11.19 28.76 -18.15
C GLU A 315 11.03 27.71 -17.02
N LEU A 316 12.10 26.99 -16.67
CA LEU A 316 12.11 25.96 -15.62
C LEU A 316 12.87 26.42 -14.37
N PHE A 317 13.31 27.66 -14.34
CA PHE A 317 13.96 28.24 -13.18
C PHE A 317 12.94 28.85 -12.23
N PHE A 318 12.98 28.46 -10.98
CA PHE A 318 12.13 28.99 -9.92
C PHE A 318 12.90 29.18 -8.63
N GLN A 319 12.99 30.40 -8.18
CA GLN A 319 13.63 30.75 -6.92
C GLN A 319 12.57 31.22 -5.93
N ILE A 320 12.48 30.56 -4.78
CA ILE A 320 11.61 31.05 -3.72
C ILE A 320 12.25 32.31 -3.13
N PRO A 321 11.48 33.41 -2.99
CA PRO A 321 11.95 34.60 -2.32
C PRO A 321 12.50 34.25 -0.93
N LYS A 322 13.64 34.81 -0.56
CA LYS A 322 14.18 34.67 0.78
C LYS A 322 13.17 35.28 1.76
N GLY A 323 12.51 34.44 2.55
CA GLY A 323 11.67 34.93 3.64
C GLY A 323 12.50 35.75 4.62
N THR A 324 12.00 36.89 5.01
CA THR A 324 12.66 37.84 5.91
C THR A 324 12.58 37.41 7.38
N GLU A 325 11.71 36.45 7.72
CA GLU A 325 11.51 35.99 9.08
C GLU A 325 12.49 34.86 9.47
N LYS A 326 13.05 34.98 10.67
CA LYS A 326 13.86 33.92 11.26
C LYS A 326 12.96 32.71 11.57
N PRO A 327 13.33 31.49 11.16
CA PRO A 327 12.52 30.32 11.43
C PRO A 327 12.37 30.09 12.94
N LYS A 328 11.17 29.74 13.40
CA LYS A 328 10.85 29.47 14.82
C LYS A 328 11.69 28.32 15.41
N TYR A 329 12.10 27.37 14.57
CA TYR A 329 12.91 26.22 14.93
C TYR A 329 14.13 26.10 14.02
N SER A 330 15.18 25.41 14.50
CA SER A 330 16.23 24.89 13.61
C SER A 330 15.65 23.77 12.72
N PHE A 331 16.26 23.51 11.57
CA PHE A 331 15.85 22.45 10.64
C PHE A 331 15.77 21.07 11.32
N ILE A 332 16.82 20.69 12.09
CA ILE A 332 16.85 19.41 12.82
C ILE A 332 15.71 19.32 13.84
N ARG A 333 15.41 20.43 14.53
CA ARG A 333 14.32 20.47 15.49
C ARG A 333 12.96 20.37 14.82
N ALA A 334 12.76 21.00 13.66
CA ALA A 334 11.54 20.87 12.86
C ALA A 334 11.34 19.43 12.37
N LEU A 335 12.43 18.73 12.02
CA LEU A 335 12.43 17.32 11.60
C LEU A 335 12.39 16.32 12.76
N SER A 336 12.49 16.75 14.01
CA SER A 336 12.67 15.85 15.15
C SER A 336 11.68 14.69 15.24
N PRO A 337 10.37 14.81 14.91
CA PRO A 337 9.46 13.67 14.95
C PRO A 337 9.91 12.55 14.00
N TYR A 338 10.36 12.89 12.80
CA TYR A 338 10.86 11.91 11.83
C TYR A 338 12.25 11.38 12.18
N VAL A 339 13.10 12.23 12.78
CA VAL A 339 14.40 11.78 13.33
C VAL A 339 14.18 10.75 14.43
N PHE A 340 13.17 10.93 15.28
CA PHE A 340 12.82 9.94 16.29
C PHE A 340 12.34 8.62 15.66
N ILE A 341 11.51 8.67 14.61
CA ILE A 341 11.12 7.47 13.86
C ILE A 341 12.35 6.73 13.34
N LEU A 342 13.28 7.45 12.71
CA LEU A 342 14.49 6.87 12.12
C LEU A 342 15.45 6.26 13.13
N ILE A 343 15.47 6.75 14.36
CA ILE A 343 16.32 6.23 15.42
C ILE A 343 15.62 5.14 16.20
N ILE A 344 14.39 5.41 16.66
CA ILE A 344 13.65 4.51 17.57
C ILE A 344 13.20 3.23 16.86
N PHE A 345 12.72 3.31 15.62
CA PHE A 345 12.26 2.13 14.90
C PHE A 345 13.38 1.12 14.65
N PRO A 346 14.54 1.46 14.06
CA PRO A 346 15.63 0.52 13.92
C PRO A 346 16.13 -0.03 15.26
N VAL A 347 16.26 0.83 16.27
CA VAL A 347 16.76 0.41 17.60
C VAL A 347 15.78 -0.58 18.26
N VAL A 348 14.49 -0.36 18.16
CA VAL A 348 13.49 -1.23 18.82
C VAL A 348 13.19 -2.47 17.96
N LEU A 349 13.06 -2.33 16.63
CA LEU A 349 12.66 -3.45 15.76
C LEU A 349 13.81 -4.37 15.36
N THR A 350 15.03 -3.82 15.20
CA THR A 350 16.22 -4.62 14.89
C THR A 350 17.13 -4.83 16.09
N GLY A 351 17.13 -3.91 17.05
CA GLY A 351 17.95 -4.01 18.26
C GLY A 351 17.63 -5.23 19.13
N SER A 352 16.37 -5.67 19.13
CA SER A 352 15.98 -6.92 19.78
C SER A 352 16.69 -8.15 19.20
N LYS A 353 17.10 -8.11 17.93
CA LYS A 353 17.80 -9.21 17.26
C LYS A 353 19.32 -9.23 17.57
N TYR A 354 19.92 -8.06 17.91
CA TYR A 354 21.37 -7.90 18.09
C TYR A 354 21.81 -7.64 19.52
N ILE A 355 20.97 -7.08 20.39
CA ILE A 355 21.32 -6.73 21.78
C ILE A 355 21.24 -7.95 22.70
N TYR A 356 20.69 -9.07 22.28
CA TYR A 356 20.40 -10.25 23.10
C TYR A 356 21.16 -11.54 22.69
N VAL A 357 22.32 -11.44 22.08
CA VAL A 357 23.23 -12.58 21.86
C VAL A 357 24.20 -12.71 23.04
N GLY A 358 23.76 -12.49 24.26
CA GLY A 358 24.55 -12.62 25.47
C GLY A 358 23.81 -13.40 26.55
N GLU A 359 24.33 -14.56 26.90
CA GLU A 359 24.06 -15.45 28.03
C GLU A 359 23.09 -14.93 29.09
N GLY A 360 21.81 -15.31 29.02
CA GLY A 360 20.84 -15.05 30.06
C GLY A 360 19.39 -15.28 29.62
N GLU A 361 18.93 -16.52 29.62
CA GLU A 361 17.56 -16.91 29.28
C GLU A 361 16.47 -16.12 30.03
N SER A 362 16.72 -15.63 31.23
CA SER A 362 15.72 -14.97 32.07
C SER A 362 15.37 -13.54 31.61
N ARG A 363 16.31 -12.77 31.02
CA ARG A 363 16.04 -11.42 30.50
C ARG A 363 15.37 -11.49 29.13
N MET A 364 15.74 -12.46 28.33
CA MET A 364 15.13 -12.73 27.03
C MET A 364 13.70 -13.26 27.18
N ALA A 365 13.41 -14.08 28.20
CA ALA A 365 12.08 -14.56 28.49
C ALA A 365 11.11 -13.43 28.88
N LEU A 366 11.56 -12.44 29.67
CA LEU A 366 10.74 -11.28 30.04
C LEU A 366 10.46 -10.39 28.82
N TRP A 367 11.47 -10.13 28.00
CA TRP A 367 11.31 -9.33 26.78
C TRP A 367 10.43 -10.04 25.75
N ASN A 368 10.67 -11.33 25.51
CA ASN A 368 9.83 -12.15 24.64
C ASN A 368 8.40 -12.28 25.15
N ALA A 369 8.19 -12.34 26.47
CA ALA A 369 6.85 -12.34 27.07
C ALA A 369 6.15 -10.99 26.94
N ILE A 370 6.88 -9.88 27.02
CA ILE A 370 6.35 -8.55 26.75
C ILE A 370 6.03 -8.41 25.25
N VAL A 371 6.96 -8.80 24.39
CA VAL A 371 6.81 -8.77 22.93
C VAL A 371 5.69 -9.70 22.45
N ALA A 372 5.57 -10.90 23.01
CA ALA A 372 4.49 -11.84 22.68
C ALA A 372 3.12 -11.40 23.19
N LYS A 373 3.06 -10.64 24.29
CA LYS A 373 1.81 -10.09 24.84
C LYS A 373 1.36 -8.82 24.15
N VAL A 374 2.29 -8.01 23.67
CA VAL A 374 2.00 -6.88 22.80
C VAL A 374 2.04 -7.44 21.39
N THR A 375 0.90 -7.99 20.97
CA THR A 375 0.80 -8.57 19.63
C THR A 375 1.42 -7.61 18.60
N TYR A 376 2.26 -8.16 17.81
CA TYR A 376 2.99 -7.72 16.66
C TYR A 376 2.48 -6.45 15.92
N ASN A 377 1.17 -6.28 15.76
CA ASN A 377 0.57 -5.11 15.10
C ASN A 377 0.48 -3.86 16.01
N GLY A 378 0.48 -4.01 17.33
CA GLY A 378 0.36 -2.89 18.26
C GLY A 378 1.69 -2.20 18.59
N TRP A 379 2.85 -2.81 18.27
CA TRP A 379 4.15 -2.22 18.59
C TRP A 379 4.44 -0.92 17.85
N ILE A 380 4.13 -0.89 16.57
CA ILE A 380 4.38 0.28 15.73
C ILE A 380 3.49 1.45 16.18
N ASP A 381 2.25 1.16 16.55
CA ASP A 381 1.30 2.14 17.08
C ASP A 381 1.81 2.75 18.39
N ILE A 382 2.30 1.91 19.30
CA ILE A 382 2.87 2.33 20.58
C ILE A 382 4.12 3.18 20.34
N LEU A 383 5.02 2.77 19.42
CA LEU A 383 6.20 3.55 19.08
C LEU A 383 5.85 4.91 18.51
N LEU A 384 4.90 4.97 17.58
CA LEU A 384 4.43 6.24 17.01
C LEU A 384 3.76 7.12 18.08
N PHE A 385 2.99 6.53 18.99
CA PHE A 385 2.42 7.25 20.12
C PHE A 385 3.52 7.84 21.01
N ILE A 386 4.53 7.06 21.40
CA ILE A 386 5.69 7.55 22.19
C ILE A 386 6.42 8.67 21.45
N ILE A 387 6.66 8.51 20.15
CA ILE A 387 7.28 9.54 19.31
C ILE A 387 6.43 10.81 19.27
N SER A 388 5.11 10.69 19.20
CA SER A 388 4.23 11.85 19.26
C SER A 388 4.35 12.61 20.60
N LEU A 389 4.47 11.89 21.73
CA LEU A 389 4.69 12.50 23.04
C LEU A 389 6.06 13.18 23.14
N LEU A 390 7.13 12.54 22.66
CA LEU A 390 8.47 13.16 22.59
C LEU A 390 8.47 14.41 21.71
N SER A 391 7.65 14.41 20.66
CA SER A 391 7.52 15.54 19.75
C SER A 391 6.84 16.76 20.38
N ILE A 392 6.01 16.59 21.43
CA ILE A 392 5.46 17.71 22.20
C ILE A 392 6.60 18.58 22.75
N ILE A 393 7.64 17.94 23.31
CA ILE A 393 8.79 18.62 23.92
C ILE A 393 9.60 19.36 22.86
N THR A 394 9.94 18.67 21.76
CA THR A 394 10.79 19.25 20.72
C THR A 394 10.09 20.34 19.92
N LEU A 395 8.80 20.19 19.64
CA LEU A 395 7.99 21.19 18.96
C LEU A 395 7.39 22.27 19.89
N ARG A 396 7.70 22.19 21.21
CA ARG A 396 7.21 23.14 22.24
C ARG A 396 5.70 23.33 22.21
N MET A 397 4.96 22.23 22.11
CA MET A 397 3.50 22.25 22.07
C MET A 397 2.91 22.24 23.49
N LYS A 398 1.74 22.86 23.64
CA LYS A 398 0.90 22.69 24.84
C LYS A 398 0.06 21.42 24.71
N MET A 399 -0.31 20.82 25.85
CA MET A 399 -1.17 19.62 25.84
C MET A 399 -2.55 19.86 25.19
N SER A 400 -3.10 21.07 25.30
CA SER A 400 -4.34 21.45 24.61
C SER A 400 -4.19 21.43 23.07
N GLU A 401 -3.04 21.87 22.56
CA GLU A 401 -2.73 21.86 21.12
C GLU A 401 -2.51 20.42 20.61
N TYR A 402 -1.83 19.59 21.41
CA TYR A 402 -1.70 18.16 21.14
C TYR A 402 -3.07 17.47 21.08
N GLY A 403 -3.95 17.73 22.06
CA GLY A 403 -5.32 17.21 22.08
C GLY A 403 -6.12 17.63 20.85
N HIS A 404 -5.95 18.87 20.38
CA HIS A 404 -6.58 19.35 19.15
C HIS A 404 -6.07 18.58 17.91
N CYS A 405 -4.75 18.39 17.81
CA CYS A 405 -4.14 17.61 16.72
C CYS A 405 -4.61 16.15 16.75
N PHE A 406 -4.71 15.54 17.95
CA PHE A 406 -5.19 14.18 18.12
C PHE A 406 -6.65 14.02 17.68
N LEU A 407 -7.55 14.89 18.14
CA LEU A 407 -8.96 14.85 17.74
C LEU A 407 -9.14 15.07 16.23
N THR A 408 -8.30 15.92 15.64
CA THR A 408 -8.30 16.13 14.19
C THR A 408 -7.86 14.88 13.44
N ALA A 409 -6.82 14.18 13.91
CA ALA A 409 -6.38 12.90 13.36
C ALA A 409 -7.46 11.83 13.53
N LEU A 410 -8.07 11.73 14.71
CA LEU A 410 -9.12 10.75 15.02
C LEU A 410 -10.32 10.89 14.07
N LYS A 411 -10.79 12.11 13.81
CA LYS A 411 -11.90 12.35 12.87
C LYS A 411 -11.58 11.85 11.45
N LYS A 412 -10.33 11.97 11.01
CA LYS A 412 -9.91 11.52 9.67
C LYS A 412 -9.91 10.00 9.54
N VAL A 413 -9.55 9.27 10.60
CA VAL A 413 -9.39 7.80 10.53
C VAL A 413 -10.68 7.01 10.71
N VAL A 414 -11.78 7.61 11.18
CA VAL A 414 -13.07 6.91 11.35
C VAL A 414 -13.57 6.32 10.04
N ALA A 415 -13.51 7.08 8.94
CA ALA A 415 -13.93 6.58 7.63
C ALA A 415 -13.04 5.42 7.16
N VAL A 416 -11.73 5.52 7.37
CA VAL A 416 -10.76 4.47 7.04
C VAL A 416 -11.04 3.21 7.85
N PHE A 417 -11.36 3.34 9.13
CA PHE A 417 -11.71 2.21 9.99
C PHE A 417 -12.92 1.43 9.47
N ILE A 418 -14.01 2.12 9.12
CA ILE A 418 -15.23 1.47 8.61
C ILE A 418 -14.93 0.71 7.31
N ILE A 419 -14.17 1.31 6.41
CA ILE A 419 -13.78 0.67 5.14
C ILE A 419 -12.93 -0.57 5.43
N MET A 420 -11.87 -0.43 6.22
CA MET A 420 -10.94 -1.52 6.53
C MET A 420 -11.63 -2.68 7.27
N ALA A 421 -12.42 -2.37 8.31
CA ALA A 421 -13.15 -3.39 9.06
C ALA A 421 -14.10 -4.19 8.15
N SER A 422 -14.83 -3.50 7.25
CA SER A 422 -15.72 -4.16 6.30
C SER A 422 -14.96 -5.06 5.33
N LEU A 423 -13.88 -4.57 4.71
CA LEU A 423 -13.16 -5.31 3.68
C LEU A 423 -12.34 -6.48 4.24
N LEU A 424 -11.74 -6.31 5.43
CA LEU A 424 -11.06 -7.42 6.12
C LEU A 424 -12.04 -8.51 6.56
N ALA A 425 -13.24 -8.12 7.00
CA ALA A 425 -14.30 -9.07 7.29
C ALA A 425 -14.77 -9.80 6.02
N VAL A 426 -14.91 -9.09 4.88
CA VAL A 426 -15.20 -9.74 3.57
C VAL A 426 -14.15 -10.79 3.25
N ALA A 427 -12.85 -10.44 3.33
CA ALA A 427 -11.76 -11.36 3.03
C ALA A 427 -11.81 -12.62 3.92
N ASN A 428 -12.01 -12.44 5.23
CA ASN A 428 -12.09 -13.55 6.17
C ASN A 428 -13.31 -14.44 5.90
N ILE A 429 -14.46 -13.85 5.58
CA ILE A 429 -15.68 -14.62 5.24
C ILE A 429 -15.48 -15.40 3.94
N MET A 430 -14.90 -14.79 2.91
CA MET A 430 -14.63 -15.47 1.65
C MET A 430 -13.69 -16.69 1.79
N LYS A 431 -12.82 -16.70 2.82
CA LYS A 431 -11.95 -17.85 3.14
C LYS A 431 -12.71 -19.05 3.73
N ILE A 432 -13.74 -18.79 4.52
CA ILE A 432 -14.48 -19.83 5.26
C ILE A 432 -15.69 -20.37 4.51
N THR A 433 -16.03 -19.81 3.36
CA THR A 433 -17.11 -20.29 2.52
C THR A 433 -16.79 -21.68 1.96
N TYR A 434 -17.83 -22.45 1.71
CA TYR A 434 -17.72 -23.78 1.13
C TYR A 434 -18.71 -23.93 -0.02
N GLN A 435 -18.23 -24.47 -1.12
CA GLN A 435 -19.07 -24.83 -2.25
C GLN A 435 -19.14 -26.36 -2.35
N THR A 436 -20.34 -26.91 -2.26
CA THR A 436 -20.58 -28.34 -2.40
C THR A 436 -20.26 -28.86 -3.78
N GLY A 437 -19.79 -30.08 -3.84
CA GLY A 437 -19.74 -30.86 -5.06
C GLY A 437 -18.53 -30.64 -5.94
N THR A 438 -17.46 -30.05 -5.46
CA THR A 438 -16.20 -30.02 -6.18
C THR A 438 -15.38 -31.30 -5.92
N ALA A 439 -14.73 -31.84 -6.95
CA ALA A 439 -13.89 -33.04 -6.85
C ALA A 439 -12.70 -32.90 -5.86
N ASN A 440 -12.43 -31.72 -5.36
CA ASN A 440 -11.31 -31.36 -4.48
C ASN A 440 -11.73 -31.08 -3.03
N GLY A 441 -12.96 -31.39 -2.61
CA GLY A 441 -13.43 -31.09 -1.25
C GLY A 441 -13.69 -29.59 -1.02
N ASP A 442 -13.40 -29.09 0.18
CA ASP A 442 -13.63 -27.70 0.54
C ASP A 442 -13.13 -26.72 -0.51
N MET A 443 -14.04 -25.92 -1.08
CA MET A 443 -13.70 -24.89 -2.04
C MET A 443 -14.29 -23.54 -1.64
N SER A 444 -13.49 -22.77 -0.88
CA SER A 444 -13.87 -21.39 -0.54
C SER A 444 -13.95 -20.51 -1.80
N MET A 445 -14.66 -19.38 -1.70
CA MET A 445 -14.69 -18.37 -2.78
C MET A 445 -13.28 -18.03 -3.28
N ILE A 446 -12.30 -17.87 -2.36
CA ILE A 446 -10.92 -17.55 -2.71
C ILE A 446 -10.25 -18.70 -3.46
N LYS A 447 -10.44 -19.95 -3.01
CA LYS A 447 -9.86 -21.12 -3.67
C LYS A 447 -10.48 -21.35 -5.06
N LEU A 448 -11.79 -21.14 -5.19
CA LEU A 448 -12.48 -21.23 -6.50
C LEU A 448 -11.89 -20.21 -7.48
N MET A 449 -11.77 -18.95 -7.06
CA MET A 449 -11.14 -17.93 -7.90
C MET A 449 -9.70 -18.31 -8.29
N ALA A 450 -8.92 -18.91 -7.38
CA ALA A 450 -7.56 -19.35 -7.67
C ALA A 450 -7.50 -20.44 -8.74
N VAL A 451 -8.38 -21.44 -8.66
CA VAL A 451 -8.46 -22.54 -9.64
C VAL A 451 -8.82 -22.01 -11.02
N ASP A 452 -9.87 -21.20 -11.11
CA ASP A 452 -10.36 -20.68 -12.39
C ASP A 452 -9.37 -19.71 -13.02
N MET A 453 -8.75 -18.84 -12.20
CA MET A 453 -7.72 -17.91 -12.69
C MET A 453 -6.46 -18.66 -13.16
N ALA A 454 -6.04 -19.71 -12.45
CA ALA A 454 -4.93 -20.56 -12.88
C ALA A 454 -5.24 -21.25 -14.21
N ALA A 455 -6.46 -21.77 -14.38
CA ALA A 455 -6.88 -22.45 -15.61
C ALA A 455 -6.91 -21.49 -16.82
N VAL A 456 -7.31 -20.23 -16.63
CA VAL A 456 -7.38 -19.23 -17.70
C VAL A 456 -6.01 -18.64 -18.01
N ALA A 457 -5.22 -18.30 -16.99
CA ALA A 457 -3.95 -17.58 -17.16
C ALA A 457 -2.79 -18.49 -17.55
N GLY A 458 -2.81 -19.77 -17.15
CA GLY A 458 -1.72 -20.71 -17.42
C GLY A 458 -0.35 -20.14 -17.04
N GLY A 459 0.62 -20.28 -17.94
CA GLY A 459 1.99 -19.78 -17.75
C GLY A 459 2.09 -18.24 -17.64
N PHE A 460 1.06 -17.48 -17.98
CA PHE A 460 1.06 -16.02 -17.81
C PHE A 460 0.62 -15.58 -16.39
N TYR A 461 0.29 -16.53 -15.49
CA TYR A 461 -0.24 -16.24 -14.16
C TYR A 461 0.60 -15.26 -13.32
N PRO A 462 1.94 -15.25 -13.32
CA PRO A 462 2.72 -14.22 -12.59
C PRO A 462 2.39 -12.79 -13.03
N GLY A 463 2.14 -12.58 -14.34
CA GLY A 463 1.68 -11.30 -14.86
C GLY A 463 0.26 -10.94 -14.40
N ILE A 464 -0.64 -11.93 -14.35
CA ILE A 464 -1.99 -11.77 -13.81
C ILE A 464 -1.95 -11.43 -12.30
N SER A 465 -1.01 -12.00 -11.54
CA SER A 465 -0.84 -11.69 -10.12
C SER A 465 -0.56 -10.21 -9.88
N VAL A 466 0.24 -9.57 -10.76
CA VAL A 466 0.43 -8.11 -10.71
C VAL A 466 -0.89 -7.37 -10.88
N LEU A 467 -1.69 -7.75 -11.87
CA LEU A 467 -2.98 -7.10 -12.15
C LEU A 467 -4.01 -7.33 -11.04
N ILE A 468 -4.00 -8.51 -10.42
CA ILE A 468 -4.85 -8.80 -9.26
C ILE A 468 -4.42 -7.97 -8.06
N GLY A 469 -3.12 -7.81 -7.84
CA GLY A 469 -2.59 -6.92 -6.81
C GLY A 469 -3.04 -5.48 -7.01
N VAL A 470 -2.94 -4.96 -8.25
CA VAL A 470 -3.49 -3.63 -8.62
C VAL A 470 -4.96 -3.54 -8.26
N LEU A 471 -5.76 -4.51 -8.69
CA LEU A 471 -7.18 -4.57 -8.43
C LEU A 471 -7.49 -4.60 -6.92
N GLY A 472 -6.77 -5.42 -6.18
CA GLY A 472 -6.91 -5.54 -4.73
C GLY A 472 -6.67 -4.22 -4.01
N SER A 473 -5.59 -3.54 -4.34
CA SER A 473 -5.26 -2.24 -3.75
C SER A 473 -6.26 -1.16 -4.15
N PHE A 474 -6.69 -1.17 -5.42
CA PHE A 474 -7.73 -0.27 -5.91
C PHE A 474 -9.03 -0.41 -5.11
N ILE A 475 -9.43 -1.63 -4.76
CA ILE A 475 -10.67 -1.95 -4.04
C ILE A 475 -10.53 -1.63 -2.56
N THR A 476 -9.47 -2.14 -1.92
CA THR A 476 -9.29 -2.03 -0.46
C THR A 476 -8.77 -0.68 0.00
N GLY A 477 -8.19 0.08 -0.91
CA GLY A 477 -7.54 1.34 -0.60
C GLY A 477 -6.10 1.21 -0.09
N THR A 478 -5.56 0.00 -0.03
CA THR A 478 -4.19 -0.25 0.47
C THR A 478 -3.58 -1.51 -0.13
N ASN A 479 -2.25 -1.50 -0.29
CA ASN A 479 -1.51 -2.70 -0.68
C ASN A 479 -1.62 -3.83 0.37
N LEU A 480 -1.69 -3.49 1.66
CA LEU A 480 -1.95 -4.47 2.72
C LEU A 480 -3.27 -5.22 2.47
N GLY A 481 -4.34 -4.49 2.15
CA GLY A 481 -5.63 -5.09 1.83
C GLY A 481 -5.58 -6.02 0.62
N ALA A 482 -4.86 -5.64 -0.44
CA ALA A 482 -4.63 -6.51 -1.61
C ALA A 482 -3.93 -7.82 -1.22
N ASN A 483 -2.86 -7.72 -0.44
CA ASN A 483 -2.10 -8.89 0.01
C ASN A 483 -2.94 -9.79 0.92
N LEU A 484 -3.69 -9.23 1.87
CA LEU A 484 -4.57 -10.01 2.76
C LEU A 484 -5.68 -10.74 2.00
N LEU A 485 -6.23 -10.11 0.95
CA LEU A 485 -7.27 -10.72 0.14
C LEU A 485 -6.76 -11.87 -0.73
N PHE A 486 -5.59 -11.70 -1.36
CA PHE A 486 -5.20 -12.53 -2.48
C PHE A 486 -3.96 -13.40 -2.26
N ALA A 487 -3.19 -13.22 -1.16
CA ALA A 487 -1.97 -13.99 -0.92
C ALA A 487 -2.21 -15.51 -1.00
N GLU A 488 -3.25 -16.00 -0.31
CA GLU A 488 -3.58 -17.42 -0.29
C GLU A 488 -4.05 -17.93 -1.65
N MET A 489 -4.81 -17.12 -2.39
CA MET A 489 -5.23 -17.44 -3.75
C MET A 489 -4.01 -17.61 -4.66
N HIS A 490 -3.03 -16.70 -4.59
CA HIS A 490 -1.81 -16.79 -5.40
C HIS A 490 -0.96 -17.99 -5.04
N MET A 491 -0.81 -18.33 -3.76
CA MET A 491 -0.12 -19.54 -3.33
C MET A 491 -0.76 -20.80 -3.91
N ASN A 492 -2.08 -20.91 -3.82
CA ASN A 492 -2.82 -22.05 -4.34
C ASN A 492 -2.71 -22.14 -5.88
N ALA A 493 -2.90 -21.05 -6.59
CA ALA A 493 -2.79 -21.01 -8.04
C ALA A 493 -1.37 -21.36 -8.53
N ALA A 494 -0.33 -20.79 -7.88
CA ALA A 494 1.05 -21.10 -8.20
C ALA A 494 1.38 -22.59 -7.97
N LYS A 495 0.87 -23.16 -6.87
CA LYS A 495 1.00 -24.59 -6.58
C LYS A 495 0.35 -25.47 -7.65
N ILE A 496 -0.87 -25.11 -8.09
CA ILE A 496 -1.60 -25.81 -9.16
C ILE A 496 -0.82 -25.78 -10.48
N LEU A 497 -0.23 -24.63 -10.79
CA LEU A 497 0.55 -24.43 -12.02
C LEU A 497 1.98 -24.96 -11.96
N GLY A 498 2.44 -25.42 -10.80
CA GLY A 498 3.82 -25.85 -10.61
C GLY A 498 4.86 -24.74 -10.78
N ILE A 499 4.48 -23.48 -10.49
CA ILE A 499 5.36 -22.31 -10.55
C ILE A 499 5.74 -21.82 -9.15
N ASN A 500 6.73 -20.95 -9.07
CA ASN A 500 7.23 -20.45 -7.80
C ASN A 500 6.19 -19.60 -7.04
N GLN A 501 5.81 -20.04 -5.84
CA GLN A 501 4.79 -19.40 -5.01
C GLN A 501 5.27 -18.05 -4.42
N ILE A 502 6.58 -17.94 -4.09
CA ILE A 502 7.16 -16.72 -3.49
C ILE A 502 7.18 -15.58 -4.48
N THR A 503 7.67 -15.84 -5.71
CA THR A 503 7.70 -14.83 -6.77
C THR A 503 6.29 -14.41 -7.20
N THR A 504 5.35 -15.36 -7.20
CA THR A 504 3.94 -15.10 -7.54
C THR A 504 3.27 -14.21 -6.49
N PHE A 505 3.48 -14.47 -5.19
CA PHE A 505 3.01 -13.56 -4.13
C PHE A 505 3.69 -12.19 -4.22
N ALA A 506 5.00 -12.15 -4.45
CA ALA A 506 5.73 -10.89 -4.60
C ALA A 506 5.23 -10.06 -5.79
N ALA A 507 4.81 -10.71 -6.88
CA ALA A 507 4.19 -10.04 -8.02
C ALA A 507 2.86 -9.38 -7.64
N ASN A 508 2.00 -10.06 -6.84
CA ASN A 508 0.80 -9.44 -6.27
C ASN A 508 1.12 -8.25 -5.36
N ASN A 509 2.09 -8.40 -4.46
CA ASN A 509 2.50 -7.33 -3.54
C ASN A 509 3.02 -6.10 -4.30
N ALA A 510 3.84 -6.30 -5.33
CA ALA A 510 4.32 -5.23 -6.20
C ALA A 510 3.18 -4.59 -7.00
N GLY A 511 2.27 -5.41 -7.55
CA GLY A 511 1.05 -4.94 -8.21
C GLY A 511 0.14 -4.14 -7.29
N GLY A 512 -0.05 -4.60 -6.05
CA GLY A 512 -0.79 -3.88 -5.02
C GLY A 512 -0.19 -2.52 -4.71
N SER A 513 1.14 -2.42 -4.71
CA SER A 513 1.82 -1.13 -4.61
C SER A 513 1.45 -0.19 -5.76
N LEU A 514 1.49 -0.67 -7.01
CA LEU A 514 1.06 0.13 -8.17
C LEU A 514 -0.41 0.55 -8.09
N GLY A 515 -1.27 -0.31 -7.56
CA GLY A 515 -2.70 -0.01 -7.41
C GLY A 515 -2.97 1.23 -6.56
N ASN A 516 -2.09 1.57 -5.62
CA ASN A 516 -2.18 2.79 -4.83
C ASN A 516 -2.12 4.07 -5.67
N MET A 517 -1.45 4.05 -6.84
CA MET A 517 -1.42 5.21 -7.75
C MET A 517 -2.82 5.65 -8.21
N ILE A 518 -3.71 4.71 -8.40
CA ILE A 518 -5.05 4.92 -8.97
C ILE A 518 -6.18 4.63 -7.99
N CYS A 519 -5.85 4.20 -6.77
CA CYS A 519 -6.84 3.91 -5.74
C CYS A 519 -7.70 5.13 -5.42
N PRO A 520 -9.04 5.04 -5.48
CA PRO A 520 -9.93 6.17 -5.23
C PRO A 520 -9.70 6.85 -3.89
N ASN A 521 -9.39 6.10 -2.83
CA ASN A 521 -9.15 6.66 -1.50
C ASN A 521 -7.92 7.58 -1.49
N ASN A 522 -6.81 7.13 -2.08
CA ASN A 522 -5.57 7.91 -2.15
C ASN A 522 -5.72 9.11 -3.07
N VAL A 523 -6.39 8.94 -4.22
CA VAL A 523 -6.68 10.04 -5.15
C VAL A 523 -7.55 11.10 -4.47
N THR A 524 -8.63 10.70 -3.77
CA THR A 524 -9.50 11.63 -3.04
C THR A 524 -8.74 12.36 -1.92
N ALA A 525 -7.90 11.63 -1.17
CA ALA A 525 -7.06 12.22 -0.13
C ALA A 525 -6.07 13.25 -0.71
N ALA A 526 -5.39 12.90 -1.81
CA ALA A 526 -4.49 13.82 -2.51
C ALA A 526 -5.22 15.07 -3.00
N CYS A 527 -6.39 14.92 -3.65
CA CYS A 527 -7.20 16.04 -4.12
C CYS A 527 -7.64 16.94 -2.98
N ALA A 528 -8.08 16.38 -1.86
CA ALA A 528 -8.54 17.13 -0.69
C ALA A 528 -7.42 17.97 -0.05
N THR A 529 -6.18 17.48 -0.08
CA THR A 529 -5.04 18.18 0.55
C THR A 529 -4.50 19.35 -0.28
N VAL A 530 -4.84 19.41 -1.56
CA VAL A 530 -4.44 20.51 -2.48
C VAL A 530 -5.63 21.31 -3.01
N ASP A 531 -6.78 21.23 -2.32
CA ASP A 531 -8.01 22.00 -2.58
C ASP A 531 -8.60 21.81 -3.99
N ILE A 532 -8.47 20.60 -4.58
CA ILE A 532 -9.06 20.24 -5.88
C ILE A 532 -10.10 19.11 -5.76
N THR A 533 -10.80 19.05 -4.64
CA THR A 533 -11.90 18.08 -4.44
C THR A 533 -12.92 18.20 -5.59
N GLY A 534 -13.28 17.03 -6.16
CA GLY A 534 -14.15 16.96 -7.36
C GLY A 534 -13.37 16.83 -8.67
N GLN A 535 -12.04 16.94 -8.67
CA GLN A 535 -11.18 16.74 -9.84
C GLN A 535 -10.43 15.40 -9.82
N GLU A 536 -10.90 14.45 -9.01
CA GLU A 536 -10.28 13.12 -8.85
C GLU A 536 -10.12 12.42 -10.21
N GLY A 537 -11.11 12.55 -11.09
CA GLY A 537 -11.05 11.98 -12.44
C GLY A 537 -9.95 12.59 -13.32
N ALA A 538 -9.62 13.88 -13.14
CA ALA A 538 -8.51 14.53 -13.86
C ALA A 538 -7.15 13.99 -13.35
N VAL A 539 -6.99 13.83 -12.05
CA VAL A 539 -5.78 13.25 -11.43
C VAL A 539 -5.62 11.80 -11.88
N MET A 540 -6.66 10.95 -11.81
CA MET A 540 -6.62 9.57 -12.28
C MET A 540 -6.23 9.46 -13.75
N LYS A 541 -6.79 10.31 -14.61
CA LYS A 541 -6.44 10.35 -16.04
C LYS A 541 -4.98 10.75 -16.25
N SER A 542 -4.44 11.65 -15.44
CA SER A 542 -3.04 12.06 -15.51
C SER A 542 -2.09 10.94 -15.08
N VAL A 543 -2.42 10.21 -14.02
CA VAL A 543 -1.64 9.06 -13.53
C VAL A 543 -1.67 7.88 -14.51
N ALA A 544 -2.80 7.65 -15.19
CA ALA A 544 -3.10 6.42 -15.93
C ALA A 544 -2.02 6.01 -16.93
N LYS A 545 -1.42 6.95 -17.66
CA LYS A 545 -0.37 6.64 -18.66
C LYS A 545 0.87 6.05 -17.99
N MET A 546 1.34 6.68 -16.91
CA MET A 546 2.55 6.24 -16.22
C MET A 546 2.31 4.99 -15.39
N PHE A 547 1.12 4.84 -14.84
CA PHE A 547 0.64 3.62 -14.22
C PHE A 547 0.72 2.44 -15.19
N LEU A 548 0.25 2.58 -16.44
CA LEU A 548 0.33 1.51 -17.44
C LEU A 548 1.79 1.14 -17.77
N VAL A 549 2.70 2.11 -17.86
CA VAL A 549 4.13 1.84 -18.05
C VAL A 549 4.69 1.02 -16.88
N CYS A 550 4.37 1.39 -15.65
CA CYS A 550 4.80 0.64 -14.48
C CYS A 550 4.16 -0.76 -14.40
N CYS A 551 2.88 -0.92 -14.78
CA CYS A 551 2.23 -2.22 -14.86
C CYS A 551 2.94 -3.15 -15.85
N VAL A 552 3.24 -2.67 -17.05
CA VAL A 552 3.97 -3.47 -18.05
C VAL A 552 5.35 -3.86 -17.53
N LEU A 553 6.07 -2.92 -16.92
CA LEU A 553 7.37 -3.21 -16.30
C LEU A 553 7.26 -4.32 -15.26
N TYR A 554 6.30 -4.23 -14.34
CA TYR A 554 6.16 -5.21 -13.25
C TYR A 554 5.64 -6.56 -13.74
N ILE A 555 4.80 -6.61 -14.77
CA ILE A 555 4.40 -7.86 -15.44
C ILE A 555 5.64 -8.55 -16.06
N VAL A 556 6.47 -7.80 -16.77
CA VAL A 556 7.71 -8.33 -17.35
C VAL A 556 8.65 -8.84 -16.26
N LEU A 557 8.83 -8.09 -15.19
CA LEU A 557 9.64 -8.51 -14.03
C LEU A 557 9.05 -9.76 -13.36
N ALA A 558 7.74 -9.86 -13.19
CA ALA A 558 7.09 -11.02 -12.60
C ALA A 558 7.36 -12.30 -13.40
N LEU A 559 7.24 -12.23 -14.72
CA LEU A 559 7.55 -13.34 -15.60
C LEU A 559 9.05 -13.68 -15.57
N LEU A 560 9.92 -12.67 -15.64
CA LEU A 560 11.36 -12.84 -15.58
C LEU A 560 11.80 -13.49 -14.24
N TYR A 561 11.29 -13.00 -13.13
CA TYR A 561 11.65 -13.52 -11.80
C TYR A 561 11.13 -14.95 -11.60
N THR A 562 9.92 -15.24 -12.02
CA THR A 562 9.33 -16.57 -11.82
C THR A 562 9.98 -17.63 -12.71
N TYR A 563 10.34 -17.32 -13.94
CA TYR A 563 10.79 -18.32 -14.89
C TYR A 563 12.29 -18.34 -15.18
N VAL A 564 12.99 -17.23 -14.94
CA VAL A 564 14.39 -17.07 -15.35
C VAL A 564 15.32 -16.84 -14.17
N VAL A 565 15.00 -15.84 -13.32
CA VAL A 565 15.95 -15.41 -12.27
C VAL A 565 15.83 -16.27 -11.01
N PHE A 566 14.59 -16.55 -10.57
CA PHE A 566 14.30 -17.23 -9.31
C PHE A 566 13.33 -18.42 -9.48
N PRO A 567 13.49 -19.30 -10.50
CA PRO A 567 12.54 -20.39 -10.72
C PRO A 567 12.51 -21.40 -9.55
N ASN A 568 13.64 -21.59 -8.90
CA ASN A 568 13.84 -22.57 -7.81
C ASN A 568 13.93 -21.93 -6.42
N LEU A 569 13.43 -20.70 -6.25
CA LEU A 569 13.47 -20.02 -4.95
C LEU A 569 12.66 -20.79 -3.92
N THR A 570 13.27 -21.07 -2.76
CA THR A 570 12.65 -21.80 -1.64
C THR A 570 12.80 -21.03 -0.34
N VAL A 571 12.07 -21.44 0.69
CA VAL A 571 12.15 -20.89 2.04
C VAL A 571 13.55 -21.00 2.66
N ASP A 572 14.31 -22.02 2.27
CA ASP A 572 15.68 -22.26 2.76
C ASP A 572 16.73 -21.39 2.07
N SER A 573 16.34 -20.61 1.07
CA SER A 573 17.26 -19.65 0.42
C SER A 573 17.66 -18.56 1.42
N ALA A 574 18.92 -18.54 1.83
CA ALA A 574 19.43 -17.65 2.87
C ALA A 574 19.27 -16.16 2.50
N ASN A 575 19.42 -15.85 1.22
CA ASN A 575 19.06 -14.57 0.61
C ASN A 575 18.87 -14.74 -0.90
N LEU A 576 18.27 -13.76 -1.57
CA LEU A 576 18.01 -13.84 -3.00
C LEU A 576 19.27 -13.87 -3.86
N PHE A 577 20.38 -13.30 -3.39
CA PHE A 577 21.65 -13.34 -4.12
C PHE A 577 22.26 -14.74 -4.16
N SER A 578 22.04 -15.57 -3.14
CA SER A 578 22.46 -16.98 -3.14
C SER A 578 21.58 -17.85 -4.05
N ALA A 579 20.39 -17.39 -4.42
CA ALA A 579 19.47 -18.11 -5.31
C ALA A 579 19.67 -17.75 -6.81
N ILE A 580 20.51 -16.76 -7.10
CA ILE A 580 20.98 -16.41 -8.46
C ILE A 580 22.25 -17.23 -8.72
N GLY A 581 22.15 -18.54 -8.76
CA GLY A 581 23.30 -19.41 -8.95
C GLY A 581 23.29 -20.14 -10.26
#